data_3b172b1321a16fc50f02cab5ab7523d3
#
_entry.id   3b172b1321a16fc50f02cab5ab7523d3
#
_cell.length_a   1.000
_cell.length_b   1.000
_cell.length_c   1.000
_cell.angle_alpha   90.00
_cell.angle_beta   90.00
_cell.angle_gamma   90.00
#
_symmetry.space_group_name_H-M   'P 1'
#
loop_
_entity.id
_entity.type
_entity.pdbx_description
1 polymer ?
#
loop_
_entity_poly.entity_id
_entity_poly.type
_entity_poly.pdbx_seq_one_letter_code
_entity_poly.pdbx_strand_id
1 'polypeptide(L)'
;LDYLKRTGLDKNTIVVYTTDQGFYLGEHGWFDKRFMYEESFGMPMVMRWPGHIKPETQVTGLTQNIDFAPTFLDMCGIEVPRDMQGVSFRELVETGKKPRDWRKSLYYHYYEFPGFHSVRAHYGVKMERYKLMHFYVEDKWELYDLKTDPTEMHNLYGKQGMEKVTAELMAELARLQKQYEVPQNLCK
;
A
#
# COMPACT_ATOMS: atom_id res chain seq x y z
N LEU A 1 14.64 22.28 5.55
CA LEU A 1 13.92 22.70 6.77
C LEU A 1 14.44 24.04 7.32
N ASP A 2 15.73 24.34 7.19
CA ASP A 2 16.33 25.57 7.74
C ASP A 2 15.76 26.85 7.11
N TYR A 3 15.45 26.82 5.82
CA TYR A 3 14.76 27.94 5.16
C TYR A 3 13.40 28.22 5.82
N LEU A 4 12.57 27.18 6.05
CA LEU A 4 11.27 27.34 6.70
C LEU A 4 11.40 27.92 8.11
N LYS A 5 12.38 27.47 8.89
CA LYS A 5 12.67 27.99 10.23
C LYS A 5 13.07 29.48 10.18
N ARG A 6 14.03 29.82 9.28
CA ARG A 6 14.54 31.20 9.15
C ARG A 6 13.47 32.20 8.72
N THR A 7 12.51 31.74 7.89
CA THR A 7 11.41 32.59 7.41
C THR A 7 10.17 32.55 8.29
N GLY A 8 10.16 31.74 9.36
CA GLY A 8 9.02 31.57 10.27
C GLY A 8 7.86 30.78 9.69
N LEU A 9 8.00 30.21 8.48
CA LEU A 9 6.96 29.39 7.82
C LEU A 9 6.82 28.00 8.43
N ASP A 10 7.83 27.54 9.16
CA ASP A 10 7.89 26.16 9.69
C ASP A 10 6.75 25.82 10.66
N LYS A 11 6.15 26.81 11.31
CA LYS A 11 5.04 26.62 12.26
C LYS A 11 3.71 26.33 11.56
N ASN A 12 3.56 26.77 10.32
CA ASN A 12 2.33 26.62 9.54
C ASN A 12 2.58 25.86 8.21
N THR A 13 3.52 24.92 8.24
CA THR A 13 3.86 24.12 7.05
C THR A 13 3.91 22.64 7.41
N ILE A 14 3.10 21.83 6.73
CA ILE A 14 3.23 20.37 6.73
C ILE A 14 4.34 20.01 5.74
N VAL A 15 5.33 19.27 6.20
CA VAL A 15 6.41 18.75 5.35
C VAL A 15 6.28 17.25 5.25
N VAL A 16 6.20 16.75 4.01
CA VAL A 16 6.11 15.31 3.71
C VAL A 16 7.26 14.94 2.79
N TYR A 17 7.98 13.90 3.14
CA TYR A 17 8.97 13.27 2.29
C TYR A 17 8.52 11.83 2.01
N THR A 18 8.28 11.51 0.75
CA THR A 18 7.82 10.20 0.31
C THR A 18 8.16 10.00 -1.17
N THR A 19 7.79 8.87 -1.74
CA THR A 19 7.85 8.57 -3.17
C THR A 19 6.51 8.02 -3.63
N ASP A 20 6.26 8.04 -4.94
CA ASP A 20 5.06 7.46 -5.57
C ASP A 20 5.10 5.93 -5.56
N GLN A 21 6.30 5.33 -5.58
CA GLN A 21 6.51 3.89 -5.62
C GLN A 21 7.94 3.52 -5.23
N GLY A 22 8.16 2.28 -4.78
CA GLY A 22 9.48 1.69 -4.62
C GLY A 22 10.11 1.29 -5.97
N PHE A 23 11.23 0.57 -5.93
CA PHE A 23 11.98 0.20 -7.13
C PHE A 23 12.86 -1.04 -6.90
N TYR A 24 12.93 -1.94 -7.88
CA TYR A 24 13.85 -3.08 -7.91
C TYR A 24 15.19 -2.64 -8.47
N LEU A 25 16.28 -2.95 -7.78
CA LEU A 25 17.65 -2.69 -8.20
C LEU A 25 18.42 -3.99 -8.48
N GLY A 26 17.70 -5.06 -8.77
CA GLY A 26 18.25 -6.40 -9.01
C GLY A 26 17.52 -7.49 -8.22
N GLU A 27 16.72 -7.11 -7.21
CA GLU A 27 15.90 -8.02 -6.43
C GLU A 27 14.94 -8.78 -7.35
N HIS A 28 14.67 -10.05 -7.06
CA HIS A 28 13.88 -10.96 -7.90
C HIS A 28 14.39 -11.07 -9.36
N GLY A 29 15.63 -10.61 -9.66
CA GLY A 29 16.15 -10.51 -11.01
C GLY A 29 15.56 -9.38 -11.86
N TRP A 30 14.91 -8.40 -11.26
CA TRP A 30 14.24 -7.29 -11.92
C TRP A 30 14.94 -5.95 -11.75
N PHE A 31 14.71 -5.09 -12.72
CA PHE A 31 15.06 -3.66 -12.67
C PHE A 31 13.83 -2.88 -13.14
N ASP A 32 12.89 -2.64 -12.26
CA ASP A 32 11.57 -2.05 -12.54
C ASP A 32 10.85 -1.70 -11.22
N LYS A 33 9.53 -1.38 -11.28
CA LYS A 33 8.71 -0.96 -10.14
C LYS A 33 7.25 -1.43 -10.17
N ARG A 34 6.88 -2.43 -10.98
CA ARG A 34 5.47 -2.75 -11.28
C ARG A 34 4.95 -4.00 -10.61
N PHE A 35 5.80 -4.95 -10.27
CA PHE A 35 5.37 -6.11 -9.50
C PHE A 35 5.02 -5.75 -8.06
N MET A 36 4.13 -6.52 -7.45
CA MET A 36 3.58 -6.27 -6.12
C MET A 36 4.49 -6.70 -4.96
N TYR A 37 5.80 -6.95 -5.18
CA TYR A 37 6.73 -7.29 -4.09
C TYR A 37 7.10 -6.05 -3.25
N GLU A 38 7.65 -6.28 -2.04
CA GLU A 38 7.90 -5.20 -1.07
C GLU A 38 8.86 -4.13 -1.55
N GLU A 39 9.81 -4.44 -2.42
CA GLU A 39 10.72 -3.44 -3.03
C GLU A 39 9.97 -2.37 -3.82
N SER A 40 8.86 -2.74 -4.45
CA SER A 40 7.96 -1.82 -5.14
C SER A 40 6.89 -1.23 -4.22
N PHE A 41 6.40 -2.02 -3.26
CA PHE A 41 5.27 -1.67 -2.41
C PHE A 41 5.66 -0.88 -1.15
N GLY A 42 6.88 -1.09 -0.65
CA GLY A 42 7.40 -0.46 0.56
C GLY A 42 7.95 0.93 0.30
N MET A 43 7.09 1.94 0.29
CA MET A 43 7.50 3.32 0.11
C MET A 43 7.89 3.98 1.44
N PRO A 44 9.02 4.67 1.52
CA PRO A 44 9.36 5.47 2.69
C PRO A 44 8.40 6.65 2.83
N MET A 45 7.97 6.95 4.04
CA MET A 45 7.21 8.16 4.35
C MET A 45 7.68 8.77 5.66
N VAL A 46 8.05 10.06 5.62
CA VAL A 46 8.36 10.87 6.79
C VAL A 46 7.53 12.13 6.74
N MET A 47 6.86 12.45 7.84
CA MET A 47 5.99 13.62 7.92
C MET A 47 6.33 14.48 9.15
N ARG A 48 6.28 15.77 8.97
CA ARG A 48 6.40 16.76 10.04
C ARG A 48 5.20 17.71 9.98
N TRP A 49 4.46 17.80 11.07
CA TRP A 49 3.36 18.74 11.26
C TRP A 49 3.42 19.33 12.68
N PRO A 50 4.02 20.50 12.85
CA PRO A 50 4.23 21.08 14.16
C PRO A 50 2.92 21.33 14.91
N GLY A 51 2.90 20.98 16.19
CA GLY A 51 1.70 21.09 17.04
C GLY A 51 0.70 19.95 16.91
N HIS A 52 0.83 19.09 15.87
CA HIS A 52 -0.05 17.96 15.61
C HIS A 52 0.66 16.60 15.74
N ILE A 53 1.78 16.44 15.07
CA ILE A 53 2.56 15.19 15.12
C ILE A 53 3.70 15.35 16.14
N LYS A 54 3.72 14.47 17.15
CA LYS A 54 4.82 14.43 18.11
C LYS A 54 6.09 13.90 17.45
N PRO A 55 7.28 14.44 17.82
CA PRO A 55 8.55 13.84 17.37
C PRO A 55 8.60 12.34 17.64
N GLU A 56 9.26 11.59 16.74
CA GLU A 56 9.48 10.15 16.86
C GLU A 56 8.20 9.29 16.84
N THR A 57 7.05 9.87 16.45
CA THR A 57 5.83 9.09 16.25
C THR A 57 6.07 8.06 15.14
N GLN A 58 5.80 6.78 15.46
CA GLN A 58 5.83 5.69 14.48
C GLN A 58 4.41 5.23 14.16
N VAL A 59 4.14 5.03 12.88
CA VAL A 59 2.84 4.59 12.37
C VAL A 59 3.00 3.23 11.70
N THR A 60 2.21 2.26 12.15
CA THR A 60 2.24 0.87 11.63
C THR A 60 0.99 0.50 10.82
N GLY A 61 0.02 1.41 10.70
CA GLY A 61 -1.18 1.19 9.91
C GLY A 61 -0.87 1.12 8.41
N LEU A 62 -1.52 0.21 7.68
CA LEU A 62 -1.40 0.12 6.23
C LEU A 62 -1.95 1.38 5.57
N THR A 63 -1.12 2.06 4.78
CA THR A 63 -1.47 3.25 3.99
C THR A 63 -1.12 3.02 2.53
N GLN A 64 -1.71 3.79 1.63
CA GLN A 64 -1.48 3.67 0.19
C GLN A 64 -1.59 5.04 -0.50
N ASN A 65 -1.14 5.14 -1.74
CA ASN A 65 -1.05 6.42 -2.46
C ASN A 65 -2.37 7.18 -2.55
N ILE A 66 -3.48 6.47 -2.72
CA ILE A 66 -4.81 7.10 -2.80
C ILE A 66 -5.25 7.78 -1.49
N ASP A 67 -4.54 7.53 -0.37
CA ASP A 67 -4.85 8.12 0.93
C ASP A 67 -4.27 9.53 1.10
N PHE A 68 -3.28 9.92 0.31
CA PHE A 68 -2.63 11.23 0.46
C PHE A 68 -3.59 12.38 0.23
N ALA A 69 -4.37 12.35 -0.86
CA ALA A 69 -5.30 13.43 -1.19
C ALA A 69 -6.36 13.64 -0.09
N PRO A 70 -7.11 12.61 0.35
CA PRO A 70 -8.08 12.80 1.44
C PRO A 70 -7.40 13.19 2.76
N THR A 71 -6.17 12.73 3.03
CA THR A 71 -5.43 13.13 4.23
C THR A 71 -5.08 14.61 4.22
N PHE A 72 -4.58 15.12 3.11
CA PHE A 72 -4.21 16.55 3.03
C PHE A 72 -5.42 17.47 3.07
N LEU A 73 -6.55 17.07 2.46
CA LEU A 73 -7.81 17.82 2.60
C LEU A 73 -8.27 17.87 4.07
N ASP A 74 -8.29 16.73 4.74
CA ASP A 74 -8.65 16.62 6.15
C ASP A 74 -7.71 17.43 7.06
N MET A 75 -6.39 17.38 6.84
CA MET A 75 -5.41 18.20 7.58
C MET A 75 -5.63 19.70 7.37
N CYS A 76 -6.16 20.10 6.21
CA CYS A 76 -6.51 21.49 5.91
C CYS A 76 -7.93 21.87 6.40
N GLY A 77 -8.68 20.97 7.01
CA GLY A 77 -10.06 21.19 7.44
C GLY A 77 -11.06 21.30 6.28
N ILE A 78 -10.73 20.72 5.13
CA ILE A 78 -11.57 20.69 3.92
C ILE A 78 -12.29 19.34 3.88
N GLU A 79 -13.58 19.36 3.57
CA GLU A 79 -14.38 18.14 3.42
C GLU A 79 -13.82 17.24 2.31
N VAL A 80 -13.62 15.97 2.61
CA VAL A 80 -13.13 14.98 1.65
C VAL A 80 -14.28 14.60 0.71
N PRO A 81 -14.11 14.76 -0.62
CA PRO A 81 -15.10 14.34 -1.61
C PRO A 81 -15.46 12.85 -1.50
N ARG A 82 -16.74 12.51 -1.66
CA ARG A 82 -17.25 11.14 -1.47
C ARG A 82 -16.81 10.14 -2.54
N ASP A 83 -16.36 10.62 -3.68
CA ASP A 83 -15.83 9.83 -4.79
C ASP A 83 -14.35 9.44 -4.60
N MET A 84 -13.68 9.96 -3.58
CA MET A 84 -12.34 9.53 -3.21
C MET A 84 -12.38 8.16 -2.53
N GLN A 85 -11.71 7.17 -3.10
CA GLN A 85 -11.61 5.80 -2.54
C GLN A 85 -10.60 5.67 -1.40
N GLY A 86 -9.67 6.62 -1.28
CA GLY A 86 -8.69 6.69 -0.20
C GLY A 86 -9.31 7.10 1.14
N VAL A 87 -8.61 6.82 2.22
CA VAL A 87 -9.02 7.14 3.60
C VAL A 87 -7.96 8.02 4.25
N SER A 88 -8.37 9.10 4.91
CA SER A 88 -7.45 9.95 5.66
C SER A 88 -6.72 9.17 6.75
N PHE A 89 -5.39 9.25 6.74
CA PHE A 89 -4.53 8.71 7.81
C PHE A 89 -4.10 9.77 8.84
N ARG A 90 -4.78 10.91 8.88
CA ARG A 90 -4.50 12.00 9.83
C ARG A 90 -4.45 11.50 11.27
N GLU A 91 -5.46 10.73 11.71
CA GLU A 91 -5.51 10.18 13.07
C GLU A 91 -4.32 9.27 13.38
N LEU A 92 -3.87 8.47 12.41
CA LEU A 92 -2.68 7.62 12.58
C LEU A 92 -1.43 8.45 12.91
N VAL A 93 -1.20 9.54 12.17
CA VAL A 93 0.02 10.36 12.34
C VAL A 93 -0.06 11.27 13.56
N GLU A 94 -1.23 11.78 13.92
CA GLU A 94 -1.41 12.62 15.11
C GLU A 94 -1.29 11.82 16.40
N THR A 95 -1.83 10.58 16.43
CA THR A 95 -1.89 9.77 17.65
C THR A 95 -0.79 8.71 17.76
N GLY A 96 -0.19 8.29 16.64
CA GLY A 96 0.69 7.13 16.55
C GLY A 96 -0.03 5.81 16.79
N LYS A 97 -1.37 5.80 16.82
CA LYS A 97 -2.18 4.61 17.13
C LYS A 97 -3.06 4.26 15.95
N LYS A 98 -3.17 2.96 15.69
CA LYS A 98 -4.09 2.43 14.68
C LYS A 98 -5.52 2.41 15.23
N PRO A 99 -6.49 3.13 14.62
CA PRO A 99 -7.90 3.01 14.98
C PRO A 99 -8.39 1.56 14.88
N ARG A 100 -9.39 1.21 15.68
CA ARG A 100 -9.91 -0.17 15.72
C ARG A 100 -10.49 -0.65 14.39
N ASP A 101 -11.08 0.25 13.64
CA ASP A 101 -11.71 0.04 12.34
C ASP A 101 -10.78 0.35 11.15
N TRP A 102 -9.50 0.62 11.43
CA TRP A 102 -8.52 0.83 10.36
C TRP A 102 -8.41 -0.39 9.46
N ARG A 103 -8.18 -0.13 8.16
CA ARG A 103 -8.04 -1.19 7.15
C ARG A 103 -7.02 -2.25 7.56
N LYS A 104 -7.32 -3.51 7.19
CA LYS A 104 -6.48 -4.67 7.47
C LYS A 104 -5.75 -5.18 6.22
N SER A 105 -6.10 -4.64 5.06
CA SER A 105 -5.65 -5.12 3.77
C SER A 105 -5.59 -4.01 2.74
N LEU A 106 -4.74 -4.19 1.73
CA LEU A 106 -4.59 -3.35 0.56
C LEU A 106 -4.87 -4.17 -0.69
N TYR A 107 -5.53 -3.57 -1.69
CA TYR A 107 -5.71 -4.13 -3.02
C TYR A 107 -4.72 -3.48 -3.98
N TYR A 108 -4.20 -4.29 -4.90
CA TYR A 108 -3.36 -3.84 -6.00
C TYR A 108 -3.81 -4.49 -7.31
N HIS A 109 -3.69 -3.76 -8.43
CA HIS A 109 -3.94 -4.29 -9.76
C HIS A 109 -3.04 -3.61 -10.78
N TYR A 110 -2.32 -4.41 -11.57
CA TYR A 110 -1.54 -4.01 -12.71
C TYR A 110 -2.16 -4.57 -13.99
N TYR A 111 -2.54 -3.68 -14.92
CA TYR A 111 -3.37 -4.03 -16.10
C TYR A 111 -2.57 -4.12 -17.39
N GLU A 112 -1.41 -3.44 -17.48
CA GLU A 112 -0.72 -3.16 -18.74
C GLU A 112 0.06 -4.37 -19.24
N PHE A 113 -0.63 -5.29 -19.93
CA PHE A 113 -0.01 -6.45 -20.57
C PHE A 113 -0.78 -6.88 -21.83
N PRO A 114 -0.09 -7.16 -22.96
CA PRO A 114 1.32 -6.88 -23.23
C PRO A 114 1.56 -5.36 -23.40
N GLY A 115 2.46 -4.80 -22.61
CA GLY A 115 2.82 -3.40 -22.63
C GLY A 115 4.33 -3.20 -22.86
N PHE A 116 4.77 -1.97 -22.90
CA PHE A 116 6.17 -1.60 -23.14
C PHE A 116 7.13 -2.28 -22.15
N HIS A 117 6.71 -2.42 -20.88
CA HIS A 117 7.53 -3.01 -19.82
C HIS A 117 7.46 -4.53 -19.74
N SER A 118 6.57 -5.18 -20.51
CA SER A 118 6.36 -6.64 -20.52
C SER A 118 6.14 -7.28 -19.13
N VAL A 119 5.69 -6.48 -18.16
CA VAL A 119 5.32 -6.97 -16.83
C VAL A 119 3.99 -7.70 -16.92
N ARG A 120 3.93 -8.91 -16.38
CA ARG A 120 2.71 -9.73 -16.41
C ARG A 120 1.58 -9.05 -15.64
N ALA A 121 0.39 -9.02 -16.25
CA ALA A 121 -0.78 -8.47 -15.59
C ALA A 121 -1.13 -9.32 -14.36
N HIS A 122 -1.34 -8.65 -13.24
CA HIS A 122 -1.61 -9.31 -11.96
C HIS A 122 -2.39 -8.40 -11.03
N TYR A 123 -3.05 -9.02 -10.07
CA TYR A 123 -3.66 -8.34 -8.95
C TYR A 123 -3.40 -9.11 -7.67
N GLY A 124 -3.67 -8.49 -6.53
CA GLY A 124 -3.47 -9.17 -5.26
C GLY A 124 -3.99 -8.40 -4.07
N VAL A 125 -3.82 -9.05 -2.93
CA VAL A 125 -4.14 -8.50 -1.61
C VAL A 125 -2.91 -8.60 -0.71
N LYS A 126 -2.59 -7.50 -0.04
CA LYS A 126 -1.59 -7.46 1.02
C LYS A 126 -2.28 -7.23 2.36
N MET A 127 -1.99 -8.07 3.33
CA MET A 127 -2.26 -7.87 4.75
C MET A 127 -0.97 -7.55 5.51
N GLU A 128 -1.03 -7.35 6.82
CA GLU A 128 0.17 -7.07 7.62
C GLU A 128 1.20 -8.21 7.56
N ARG A 129 0.74 -9.46 7.50
CA ARG A 129 1.63 -10.64 7.50
C ARG A 129 1.69 -11.36 6.17
N TYR A 130 0.58 -11.45 5.46
CA TYR A 130 0.49 -12.28 4.25
C TYR A 130 0.19 -11.43 3.03
N LYS A 131 0.71 -11.88 1.89
CA LYS A 131 0.45 -11.32 0.58
C LYS A 131 0.07 -12.45 -0.38
N LEU A 132 -1.03 -12.25 -1.13
CA LEU A 132 -1.48 -13.16 -2.18
C LEU A 132 -1.54 -12.41 -3.49
N MET A 133 -0.92 -12.95 -4.54
CA MET A 133 -0.90 -12.39 -5.89
C MET A 133 -1.45 -13.40 -6.89
N HIS A 134 -2.16 -12.91 -7.91
CA HIS A 134 -2.65 -13.69 -9.03
C HIS A 134 -2.19 -13.09 -10.36
N PHE A 135 -1.36 -13.83 -11.09
CA PHE A 135 -0.96 -13.56 -12.46
C PHE A 135 -2.02 -14.19 -13.37
N TYR A 136 -3.07 -13.42 -13.66
CA TYR A 136 -4.30 -13.97 -14.22
C TYR A 136 -4.20 -14.35 -15.71
N VAL A 137 -3.20 -13.89 -16.43
CA VAL A 137 -2.95 -14.32 -17.82
C VAL A 137 -2.42 -15.77 -17.87
N GLU A 138 -1.58 -16.15 -16.91
CA GLU A 138 -0.98 -17.48 -16.79
C GLU A 138 -1.70 -18.38 -15.78
N ASP A 139 -2.71 -17.86 -15.09
CA ASP A 139 -3.40 -18.50 -13.96
C ASP A 139 -2.43 -19.02 -12.88
N LYS A 140 -1.48 -18.19 -12.49
CA LYS A 140 -0.49 -18.52 -11.46
C LYS A 140 -0.70 -17.70 -10.21
N TRP A 141 -0.58 -18.36 -9.07
CA TRP A 141 -0.74 -17.76 -7.76
C TRP A 141 0.56 -17.78 -6.97
N GLU A 142 0.78 -16.73 -6.21
CA GLU A 142 1.88 -16.63 -5.26
C GLU A 142 1.35 -16.18 -3.89
N LEU A 143 1.84 -16.84 -2.84
CA LEU A 143 1.52 -16.53 -1.44
C LEU A 143 2.81 -16.40 -0.65
N TYR A 144 2.92 -15.31 0.11
CA TYR A 144 4.11 -15.05 0.95
C TYR A 144 3.73 -14.74 2.39
N ASP A 145 4.54 -15.20 3.33
CA ASP A 145 4.51 -14.82 4.74
C ASP A 145 5.58 -13.77 5.00
N LEU A 146 5.22 -12.50 4.92
CA LEU A 146 6.14 -11.35 5.06
C LEU A 146 6.86 -11.29 6.42
N LYS A 147 6.38 -12.03 7.42
CA LYS A 147 7.04 -12.11 8.73
C LYS A 147 8.26 -13.04 8.72
N THR A 148 8.18 -14.14 7.99
CA THR A 148 9.24 -15.17 7.94
C THR A 148 10.07 -15.08 6.66
N ASP A 149 9.50 -14.48 5.61
CA ASP A 149 10.12 -14.27 4.30
C ASP A 149 9.82 -12.84 3.81
N PRO A 150 10.45 -11.81 4.41
CA PRO A 150 10.22 -10.42 4.06
C PRO A 150 10.71 -10.03 2.66
N THR A 151 11.52 -10.88 2.05
CA THR A 151 12.05 -10.71 0.68
C THR A 151 11.29 -11.54 -0.36
N GLU A 152 10.20 -12.20 0.02
CA GLU A 152 9.26 -12.90 -0.85
C GLU A 152 9.92 -13.89 -1.85
N MET A 153 10.87 -14.68 -1.34
CA MET A 153 11.63 -15.65 -2.15
C MET A 153 11.01 -17.06 -2.15
N HIS A 154 10.06 -17.35 -1.25
CA HIS A 154 9.51 -18.68 -1.05
C HIS A 154 7.99 -18.69 -1.22
N ASN A 155 7.53 -19.01 -2.42
CA ASN A 155 6.09 -19.13 -2.70
C ASN A 155 5.45 -20.28 -1.89
N LEU A 156 4.48 -19.93 -1.05
CA LEU A 156 3.74 -20.85 -0.17
C LEU A 156 2.39 -21.27 -0.76
N TYR A 157 1.99 -20.77 -1.92
CA TYR A 157 0.72 -21.13 -2.53
C TYR A 157 0.67 -22.64 -2.84
N GLY A 158 -0.42 -23.31 -2.44
CA GLY A 158 -0.58 -24.75 -2.59
C GLY A 158 0.30 -25.60 -1.67
N LYS A 159 1.05 -25.02 -0.73
CA LYS A 159 1.80 -25.79 0.26
C LYS A 159 0.91 -26.27 1.40
N GLN A 160 1.22 -27.47 1.91
CA GLN A 160 0.51 -28.07 3.04
C GLN A 160 0.49 -27.12 4.25
N GLY A 161 -0.70 -26.94 4.85
CA GLY A 161 -0.91 -26.05 5.99
C GLY A 161 -1.22 -24.60 5.64
N MET A 162 -1.22 -24.24 4.35
CA MET A 162 -1.54 -22.88 3.89
C MET A 162 -3.00 -22.75 3.37
N GLU A 163 -3.78 -23.81 3.39
CA GLU A 163 -5.13 -23.87 2.82
C GLU A 163 -6.06 -22.82 3.46
N LYS A 164 -6.02 -22.72 4.80
CA LYS A 164 -6.83 -21.75 5.53
C LYS A 164 -6.43 -20.32 5.23
N VAL A 165 -5.14 -20.01 5.27
CA VAL A 165 -4.61 -18.67 4.97
C VAL A 165 -4.94 -18.27 3.53
N THR A 166 -4.76 -19.18 2.59
CA THR A 166 -5.12 -18.96 1.18
C THR A 166 -6.60 -18.62 1.02
N ALA A 167 -7.49 -19.41 1.65
CA ALA A 167 -8.93 -19.16 1.59
C ALA A 167 -9.32 -17.80 2.20
N GLU A 168 -8.72 -17.42 3.34
CA GLU A 168 -8.95 -16.13 3.97
C GLU A 168 -8.51 -14.97 3.06
N LEU A 169 -7.35 -15.06 2.44
CA LEU A 169 -6.84 -14.04 1.52
C LEU A 169 -7.67 -13.95 0.23
N MET A 170 -8.11 -15.07 -0.33
CA MET A 170 -9.00 -15.10 -1.50
C MET A 170 -10.35 -14.43 -1.19
N ALA A 171 -10.92 -14.71 -0.02
CA ALA A 171 -12.15 -14.07 0.41
C ALA A 171 -11.99 -12.55 0.58
N GLU A 172 -10.87 -12.13 1.17
CA GLU A 172 -10.56 -10.71 1.35
C GLU A 172 -10.29 -10.03 0.00
N LEU A 173 -9.58 -10.67 -0.91
CA LEU A 173 -9.35 -10.18 -2.27
C LEU A 173 -10.68 -9.95 -3.00
N ALA A 174 -11.59 -10.92 -2.97
CA ALA A 174 -12.92 -10.79 -3.57
C ALA A 174 -13.74 -9.65 -2.93
N ARG A 175 -13.63 -9.48 -1.60
CA ARG A 175 -14.26 -8.37 -0.87
C ARG A 175 -13.75 -7.02 -1.36
N LEU A 176 -12.42 -6.88 -1.52
CA LEU A 176 -11.79 -5.63 -1.98
C LEU A 176 -12.13 -5.34 -3.44
N GLN A 177 -12.13 -6.34 -4.33
CA GLN A 177 -12.56 -6.18 -5.71
C GLN A 177 -13.99 -5.65 -5.81
N LYS A 178 -14.90 -6.14 -4.95
CA LYS A 178 -16.26 -5.63 -4.86
C LYS A 178 -16.30 -4.21 -4.30
N GLN A 179 -15.53 -3.93 -3.25
CA GLN A 179 -15.46 -2.60 -2.60
C GLN A 179 -14.99 -1.52 -3.57
N TYR A 180 -13.99 -1.83 -4.40
CA TYR A 180 -13.41 -0.90 -5.38
C TYR A 180 -14.07 -0.99 -6.76
N GLU A 181 -15.19 -1.72 -6.88
CA GLU A 181 -15.97 -1.85 -8.12
C GLU A 181 -15.12 -2.29 -9.32
N VAL A 182 -14.16 -3.20 -9.08
CA VAL A 182 -13.24 -3.68 -10.11
C VAL A 182 -14.04 -4.40 -11.22
N PRO A 183 -13.89 -4.00 -12.50
CA PRO A 183 -14.61 -4.63 -13.60
C PRO A 183 -14.25 -6.12 -13.73
N GLN A 184 -15.25 -6.99 -13.78
CA GLN A 184 -15.07 -8.46 -13.83
C GLN A 184 -14.27 -8.94 -15.05
N ASN A 185 -14.32 -8.23 -16.17
CA ASN A 185 -13.54 -8.55 -17.36
C ASN A 185 -12.04 -8.27 -17.21
N LEU A 186 -11.63 -7.54 -16.19
CA LEU A 186 -10.22 -7.25 -15.87
C LEU A 186 -9.62 -8.24 -14.87
N CYS A 187 -10.42 -9.19 -14.38
CA CYS A 187 -10.00 -10.20 -13.40
C CYS A 187 -9.90 -11.61 -14.02
N LYS A 188 -9.88 -11.70 -15.37
CA LYS A 188 -9.89 -12.98 -16.10
C LYS A 188 -8.65 -13.12 -16.95
#